data_88006fede24243da162dbaa90868b4da
#
_entry.id   88006fede24243da162dbaa90868b4da
#
_cell.length_a   1.000
_cell.length_b   1.000
_cell.length_c   1.000
_cell.angle_alpha   90.00
_cell.angle_beta   90.00
_cell.angle_gamma   90.00
#
_symmetry.space_group_name_H-M   'P 1'
#
loop_
_entity.id
_entity.type
_entity.pdbx_description
1 polymer ?
#
loop_
_entity_poly.entity_id
_entity_poly.type
_entity_poly.pdbx_seq_one_letter_code
_entity_poly.pdbx_strand_id
1 'polypeptide(L)'
;MSSPAFRFRLATLDDAPALLSIYAPYVEKAAISFEYDVPSLDEFRRRIADISRKYPYLVAEDENGQLLGYAYTHTFIAREAYDHCAESTIYLALDARKHGLGKRFYRAIEELSLAQNIYNLYACIGEPQGADDEYLTDNSIRFHEHMGFRRIGVFTRSGYKFGRWYNMSWAEKLLMEHPEHPEPVIPFPQLDKALVADILRRSAE
;
A
#
# COMPACT_ATOMS: atom_id res chain seq x y z
N MET A 1 1.23 25.25 -8.76
CA MET A 1 0.78 25.16 -7.35
C MET A 1 1.82 24.30 -6.63
N SER A 2 2.43 24.78 -5.54
CA SER A 2 3.34 23.98 -4.74
C SER A 2 2.58 22.78 -4.16
N SER A 3 3.18 21.59 -4.19
CA SER A 3 2.61 20.44 -3.48
C SER A 3 2.41 20.83 -2.01
N PRO A 4 1.30 20.44 -1.38
CA PRO A 4 1.11 20.70 0.05
C PRO A 4 2.29 20.10 0.81
N ALA A 5 2.82 20.85 1.76
CA ALA A 5 3.86 20.36 2.65
C ALA A 5 3.25 19.25 3.52
N PHE A 6 3.89 18.10 3.57
CA PHE A 6 3.49 16.98 4.42
C PHE A 6 4.72 16.24 4.92
N ARG A 7 4.55 15.47 5.96
CA ARG A 7 5.57 14.54 6.47
C ARG A 7 5.08 13.11 6.47
N PHE A 8 5.99 12.17 6.32
CA PHE A 8 5.73 10.77 6.61
C PHE A 8 6.03 10.48 8.08
N ARG A 9 5.19 9.67 8.68
CA ARG A 9 5.42 9.04 9.98
C ARG A 9 4.83 7.64 10.02
N LEU A 10 5.18 6.90 11.05
CA LEU A 10 4.55 5.61 11.32
C LEU A 10 3.13 5.82 11.84
N ALA A 11 2.22 4.93 11.44
CA ALA A 11 0.87 4.89 11.98
C ALA A 11 0.89 4.44 13.44
N THR A 12 -0.05 4.96 14.20
CA THR A 12 -0.40 4.50 15.54
C THR A 12 -1.82 3.97 15.57
N LEU A 13 -2.22 3.29 16.63
CA LEU A 13 -3.60 2.81 16.77
C LEU A 13 -4.63 3.95 16.90
N ASP A 14 -4.19 5.14 17.32
CA ASP A 14 -5.01 6.35 17.42
C ASP A 14 -5.34 6.95 16.04
N ASP A 15 -4.58 6.60 15.01
CA ASP A 15 -4.86 7.02 13.64
C ASP A 15 -6.01 6.22 13.00
N ALA A 16 -6.40 5.08 13.57
CA ALA A 16 -7.37 4.17 12.97
C ALA A 16 -8.70 4.85 12.55
N PRO A 17 -9.30 5.77 13.33
CA PRO A 17 -10.52 6.46 12.87
C PRO A 17 -10.31 7.26 11.58
N ALA A 18 -9.21 8.01 11.48
CA ALA A 18 -8.90 8.82 10.31
C ALA A 18 -8.55 7.93 9.10
N LEU A 19 -7.77 6.87 9.30
CA LEU A 19 -7.41 5.93 8.23
C LEU A 19 -8.63 5.15 7.73
N LEU A 20 -9.53 4.76 8.62
CA LEU A 20 -10.78 4.12 8.27
C LEU A 20 -11.67 5.06 7.42
N SER A 21 -11.71 6.36 7.76
CA SER A 21 -12.46 7.34 6.96
C SER A 21 -11.88 7.55 5.57
N ILE A 22 -10.55 7.38 5.39
CA ILE A 22 -9.91 7.36 4.08
C ILE A 22 -10.30 6.09 3.31
N TYR A 23 -10.38 4.93 3.98
CA TYR A 23 -10.68 3.64 3.37
C TYR A 23 -12.14 3.46 2.98
N ALA A 24 -13.07 3.92 3.81
CA ALA A 24 -14.51 3.69 3.65
C ALA A 24 -15.05 4.01 2.24
N PRO A 25 -14.70 5.14 1.59
CA PRO A 25 -15.16 5.42 0.24
C PRO A 25 -14.71 4.39 -0.81
N TYR A 26 -13.58 3.72 -0.61
CA TYR A 26 -13.10 2.68 -1.52
C TYR A 26 -13.88 1.37 -1.38
N VAL A 27 -14.47 1.15 -0.21
CA VAL A 27 -15.39 0.03 0.02
C VAL A 27 -16.80 0.38 -0.48
N GLU A 28 -17.33 1.53 -0.11
CA GLU A 28 -18.73 1.89 -0.35
C GLU A 28 -19.03 2.33 -1.79
N LYS A 29 -18.05 2.94 -2.47
CA LYS A 29 -18.26 3.65 -3.74
C LYS A 29 -17.37 3.19 -4.89
N ALA A 30 -16.50 2.20 -4.64
CA ALA A 30 -15.56 1.71 -5.65
C ALA A 30 -15.36 0.19 -5.55
N ALA A 31 -14.98 -0.41 -6.68
CA ALA A 31 -14.52 -1.79 -6.73
C ALA A 31 -12.99 -1.92 -6.64
N ILE A 32 -12.31 -0.88 -6.10
CA ILE A 32 -10.88 -0.93 -5.78
C ILE A 32 -10.64 -1.89 -4.61
N SER A 33 -11.51 -1.85 -3.59
CA SER A 33 -11.59 -2.89 -2.55
C SER A 33 -12.74 -3.84 -2.87
N PHE A 34 -12.51 -5.16 -2.73
CA PHE A 34 -13.56 -6.16 -2.88
C PHE A 34 -14.27 -6.47 -1.55
N GLU A 35 -13.99 -5.75 -0.48
CA GLU A 35 -14.83 -5.79 0.72
C GLU A 35 -16.22 -5.20 0.41
N TYR A 36 -17.27 -5.81 0.94
CA TYR A 36 -18.65 -5.32 0.79
C TYR A 36 -19.01 -4.32 1.86
N ASP A 37 -18.55 -4.56 3.07
CA ASP A 37 -18.83 -3.73 4.24
C ASP A 37 -17.55 -3.04 4.72
N VAL A 38 -17.70 -1.81 5.20
CA VAL A 38 -16.61 -1.10 5.87
C VAL A 38 -16.30 -1.83 7.18
N PRO A 39 -15.04 -2.23 7.43
CA PRO A 39 -14.70 -2.91 8.68
C PRO A 39 -15.01 -2.04 9.90
N SER A 40 -15.29 -2.67 11.03
CA SER A 40 -15.41 -1.93 12.28
C SER A 40 -14.10 -1.25 12.68
N LEU A 41 -14.17 -0.21 13.49
CA LEU A 41 -12.98 0.50 13.98
C LEU A 41 -12.03 -0.45 14.75
N ASP A 42 -12.59 -1.37 15.53
CA ASP A 42 -11.77 -2.34 16.28
C ASP A 42 -11.08 -3.34 15.37
N GLU A 43 -11.76 -3.79 14.30
CA GLU A 43 -11.16 -4.60 13.26
C GLU A 43 -10.02 -3.85 12.56
N PHE A 44 -10.24 -2.58 12.21
CA PHE A 44 -9.23 -1.78 11.53
C PHE A 44 -8.01 -1.52 12.42
N ARG A 45 -8.21 -1.25 13.74
CA ARG A 45 -7.12 -1.18 14.72
C ARG A 45 -6.31 -2.46 14.80
N ARG A 46 -7.00 -3.61 14.79
CA ARG A 46 -6.35 -4.92 14.81
C ARG A 46 -5.48 -5.11 13.55
N ARG A 47 -5.98 -4.74 12.37
CA ARG A 47 -5.19 -4.79 11.11
C ARG A 47 -3.92 -3.96 11.22
N ILE A 48 -4.00 -2.73 11.72
CA ILE A 48 -2.81 -1.86 11.93
C ILE A 48 -1.85 -2.54 12.92
N ALA A 49 -2.34 -3.04 14.05
CA ALA A 49 -1.51 -3.69 15.07
C ALA A 49 -0.78 -4.93 14.50
N ASP A 50 -1.50 -5.79 13.79
CA ASP A 50 -0.95 -7.04 13.27
C ASP A 50 0.10 -6.81 12.18
N ILE A 51 -0.17 -5.88 11.25
CA ILE A 51 0.78 -5.49 10.20
C ILE A 51 2.04 -4.89 10.82
N SER A 52 1.89 -3.97 11.77
CA SER A 52 3.01 -3.24 12.37
C SER A 52 3.97 -4.11 13.20
N ARG A 53 3.61 -5.37 13.48
CA ARG A 53 4.52 -6.35 14.12
C ARG A 53 5.70 -6.76 13.24
N LYS A 54 5.52 -6.74 11.93
CA LYS A 54 6.54 -7.22 10.99
C LYS A 54 6.85 -6.21 9.89
N TYR A 55 5.90 -5.33 9.53
CA TYR A 55 5.98 -4.49 8.35
C TYR A 55 5.76 -3.01 8.67
N PRO A 56 6.28 -2.08 7.82
CA PRO A 56 6.00 -0.66 7.97
C PRO A 56 4.53 -0.35 7.68
N TYR A 57 3.94 0.52 8.48
CA TYR A 57 2.64 1.13 8.24
C TYR A 57 2.81 2.64 8.29
N LEU A 58 2.76 3.31 7.14
CA LEU A 58 3.08 4.72 6.96
C LEU A 58 1.83 5.56 6.79
N VAL A 59 1.85 6.76 7.33
CA VAL A 59 0.86 7.80 7.07
C VAL A 59 1.54 9.06 6.54
N ALA A 60 0.85 9.79 5.66
CA ALA A 60 1.21 11.14 5.26
C ALA A 60 0.33 12.12 6.00
N GLU A 61 0.94 13.04 6.74
CA GLU A 61 0.27 14.03 7.58
C GLU A 61 0.65 15.44 7.11
N ASP A 62 -0.33 16.28 6.88
CA ASP A 62 -0.13 17.67 6.50
C ASP A 62 0.26 18.55 7.70
N GLU A 63 0.48 19.84 7.46
CA GLU A 63 0.86 20.84 8.48
C GLU A 63 -0.22 21.04 9.54
N ASN A 64 -1.47 20.71 9.26
CA ASN A 64 -2.61 20.82 10.17
C ASN A 64 -2.87 19.54 10.96
N GLY A 65 -2.09 18.48 10.74
CA GLY A 65 -2.29 17.17 11.35
C GLY A 65 -3.34 16.31 10.64
N GLN A 66 -3.82 16.71 9.45
CA GLN A 66 -4.74 15.93 8.65
C GLN A 66 -3.99 14.81 7.93
N LEU A 67 -4.55 13.60 7.95
CA LEU A 67 -4.00 12.47 7.22
C LEU A 67 -4.44 12.49 5.75
N LEU A 68 -3.47 12.52 4.86
CA LEU A 68 -3.66 12.59 3.40
C LEU A 68 -3.72 11.20 2.76
N GLY A 69 -3.28 10.17 3.47
CA GLY A 69 -3.24 8.80 2.97
C GLY A 69 -2.34 7.94 3.83
N TYR A 70 -2.30 6.66 3.46
CA TYR A 70 -1.46 5.68 4.11
C TYR A 70 -0.98 4.61 3.13
N ALA A 71 0.14 3.97 3.47
CA ALA A 71 0.66 2.83 2.74
C ALA A 71 1.35 1.87 3.71
N TYR A 72 1.30 0.59 3.39
CA TYR A 72 1.96 -0.45 4.16
C TYR A 72 2.37 -1.60 3.25
N THR A 73 3.24 -2.45 3.78
CA THR A 73 3.45 -3.79 3.23
C THR A 73 2.88 -4.81 4.20
N HIS A 74 2.57 -6.00 3.69
CA HIS A 74 2.12 -7.12 4.51
C HIS A 74 2.55 -8.45 3.89
N THR A 75 2.28 -9.55 4.58
CA THR A 75 2.62 -10.89 4.11
C THR A 75 1.99 -11.17 2.76
N PHE A 76 2.82 -11.47 1.76
CA PHE A 76 2.35 -11.87 0.43
C PHE A 76 1.66 -13.24 0.45
N ILE A 77 2.35 -14.26 0.90
CA ILE A 77 1.82 -15.61 1.10
C ILE A 77 2.36 -16.13 2.43
N ALA A 78 1.49 -16.67 3.28
CA ALA A 78 1.83 -17.10 4.64
C ALA A 78 2.62 -18.43 4.65
N ARG A 79 3.82 -18.42 4.09
CA ARG A 79 4.81 -19.52 4.13
C ARG A 79 6.20 -18.91 4.18
N GLU A 80 7.09 -19.45 4.99
CA GLU A 80 8.44 -18.93 5.26
C GLU A 80 9.29 -18.72 4.00
N ALA A 81 9.16 -19.58 2.99
CA ALA A 81 9.89 -19.43 1.73
C ALA A 81 9.56 -18.13 0.95
N TYR A 82 8.46 -17.45 1.29
CA TYR A 82 8.06 -16.17 0.71
C TYR A 82 8.42 -14.96 1.59
N ASP A 83 9.19 -15.14 2.67
CA ASP A 83 9.47 -14.04 3.60
C ASP A 83 10.20 -12.85 2.96
N HIS A 84 11.01 -13.08 1.91
CA HIS A 84 11.65 -12.01 1.14
C HIS A 84 10.72 -11.29 0.14
N CYS A 85 9.43 -11.58 0.22
CA CYS A 85 8.38 -10.97 -0.59
C CYS A 85 7.35 -10.30 0.32
N ALA A 86 6.79 -9.18 -0.15
CA ALA A 86 5.68 -8.53 0.54
C ALA A 86 4.64 -8.01 -0.46
N GLU A 87 3.38 -7.97 -0.04
CA GLU A 87 2.33 -7.26 -0.78
C GLU A 87 2.26 -5.82 -0.29
N SER A 88 2.17 -4.87 -1.23
CA SER A 88 2.06 -3.44 -0.94
C SER A 88 0.62 -2.96 -1.11
N THR A 89 0.19 -2.09 -0.20
CA THR A 89 -1.13 -1.47 -0.21
C THR A 89 -1.00 0.03 -0.01
N ILE A 90 -1.78 0.81 -0.76
CA ILE A 90 -1.84 2.26 -0.66
C ILE A 90 -3.26 2.78 -0.83
N TYR A 91 -3.67 3.67 0.07
CA TYR A 91 -4.91 4.42 -0.03
C TYR A 91 -4.66 5.91 0.24
N LEU A 92 -5.21 6.76 -0.60
CA LEU A 92 -5.10 8.22 -0.48
C LEU A 92 -6.48 8.82 -0.24
N ALA A 93 -6.57 9.87 0.57
CA ALA A 93 -7.76 10.68 0.63
C ALA A 93 -8.11 11.17 -0.80
N LEU A 94 -9.40 11.21 -1.14
CA LEU A 94 -9.83 11.45 -2.52
C LEU A 94 -9.36 12.80 -3.06
N ASP A 95 -9.28 13.80 -2.21
CA ASP A 95 -8.79 15.15 -2.47
C ASP A 95 -7.26 15.28 -2.47
N ALA A 96 -6.55 14.33 -1.86
CA ALA A 96 -5.08 14.29 -1.84
C ALA A 96 -4.46 13.58 -3.07
N ARG A 97 -5.27 13.10 -4.01
CA ARG A 97 -4.81 12.43 -5.22
C ARG A 97 -4.16 13.41 -6.20
N LYS A 98 -3.32 12.90 -7.11
CA LYS A 98 -2.66 13.65 -8.21
C LYS A 98 -1.59 14.67 -7.80
N HIS A 99 -1.16 14.67 -6.55
CA HIS A 99 -0.08 15.54 -6.03
C HIS A 99 1.26 14.81 -5.86
N GLY A 100 1.45 13.66 -6.49
CA GLY A 100 2.69 12.89 -6.41
C GLY A 100 2.87 12.09 -5.10
N LEU A 101 1.92 12.16 -4.16
CA LEU A 101 1.97 11.51 -2.85
C LEU A 101 2.15 9.99 -2.97
N GLY A 102 1.44 9.34 -3.90
CA GLY A 102 1.57 7.90 -4.13
C GLY A 102 2.99 7.48 -4.51
N LYS A 103 3.66 8.25 -5.37
CA LYS A 103 5.05 8.01 -5.75
C LYS A 103 5.99 8.10 -4.54
N ARG A 104 5.76 9.08 -3.66
CA ARG A 104 6.58 9.28 -2.46
C ARG A 104 6.35 8.17 -1.43
N PHE A 105 5.12 7.68 -1.27
CA PHE A 105 4.85 6.49 -0.47
C PHE A 105 5.60 5.27 -0.99
N TYR A 106 5.56 5.02 -2.30
CA TYR A 106 6.28 3.88 -2.88
C TYR A 106 7.79 3.98 -2.67
N ARG A 107 8.37 5.17 -2.85
CA ARG A 107 9.79 5.39 -2.54
C ARG A 107 10.14 4.98 -1.10
N ALA A 108 9.34 5.41 -0.13
CA ALA A 108 9.54 5.05 1.27
C ALA A 108 9.38 3.53 1.51
N ILE A 109 8.29 2.93 0.98
CA ILE A 109 8.02 1.48 1.12
C ILE A 109 9.13 0.65 0.50
N GLU A 110 9.63 1.01 -0.68
CA GLU A 110 10.70 0.30 -1.37
C GLU A 110 12.02 0.32 -0.58
N GLU A 111 12.43 1.50 -0.09
CA GLU A 111 13.65 1.64 0.72
C GLU A 111 13.52 0.89 2.06
N LEU A 112 12.37 0.96 2.73
CA LEU A 112 12.12 0.23 3.97
C LEU A 112 12.06 -1.28 3.76
N SER A 113 11.49 -1.75 2.64
CA SER A 113 11.47 -3.17 2.28
C SER A 113 12.88 -3.71 2.06
N LEU A 114 13.72 -2.97 1.33
CA LEU A 114 15.12 -3.34 1.15
C LEU A 114 15.88 -3.39 2.48
N ALA A 115 15.63 -2.43 3.39
CA ALA A 115 16.22 -2.44 4.73
C ALA A 115 15.78 -3.65 5.57
N GLN A 116 14.64 -4.26 5.26
CA GLN A 116 14.15 -5.49 5.88
C GLN A 116 14.68 -6.77 5.20
N ASN A 117 15.47 -6.71 4.14
CA ASN A 117 15.83 -7.82 3.26
C ASN A 117 14.61 -8.40 2.52
N ILE A 118 13.65 -7.56 2.15
CA ILE A 118 12.53 -7.88 1.26
C ILE A 118 12.89 -7.36 -0.12
N TYR A 119 12.90 -8.25 -1.11
CA TYR A 119 13.42 -7.96 -2.45
C TYR A 119 12.33 -7.84 -3.52
N ASN A 120 11.13 -8.40 -3.25
CA ASN A 120 10.00 -8.35 -4.16
C ASN A 120 8.81 -7.66 -3.51
N LEU A 121 8.22 -6.70 -4.22
CA LEU A 121 6.91 -6.19 -3.90
C LEU A 121 5.88 -6.71 -4.88
N TYR A 122 4.73 -7.09 -4.36
CA TYR A 122 3.54 -7.46 -5.12
C TYR A 122 2.42 -6.47 -4.87
N ALA A 123 1.53 -6.34 -5.84
CA ALA A 123 0.29 -5.57 -5.72
C ALA A 123 -0.87 -6.36 -6.32
N CYS A 124 -1.95 -6.47 -5.53
CA CYS A 124 -3.22 -7.05 -5.94
C CYS A 124 -4.15 -5.92 -6.38
N ILE A 125 -4.56 -5.90 -7.64
CA ILE A 125 -5.21 -4.76 -8.26
C ILE A 125 -6.50 -5.20 -8.93
N GLY A 126 -7.64 -4.61 -8.52
CA GLY A 126 -8.90 -4.77 -9.24
C GLY A 126 -8.86 -4.09 -10.61
N GLU A 127 -9.40 -4.76 -11.62
CA GLU A 127 -9.49 -4.24 -12.98
C GLU A 127 -10.89 -4.41 -13.56
N PRO A 128 -11.39 -3.44 -14.37
CA PRO A 128 -12.62 -3.62 -15.11
C PRO A 128 -12.47 -4.72 -16.17
N GLN A 129 -13.57 -5.34 -16.61
CA GLN A 129 -13.55 -6.37 -17.66
C GLN A 129 -13.43 -5.81 -19.08
N GLY A 130 -13.08 -4.58 -19.25
CA GLY A 130 -13.00 -3.90 -20.54
C GLY A 130 -12.82 -2.42 -20.34
N ALA A 131 -13.80 -1.62 -20.78
CA ALA A 131 -13.75 -0.18 -20.52
C ALA A 131 -13.94 0.13 -19.03
N ASP A 132 -13.40 1.26 -18.60
CA ASP A 132 -13.65 1.84 -17.29
C ASP A 132 -15.15 1.96 -17.02
N ASP A 133 -15.55 1.73 -15.77
CA ASP A 133 -16.92 1.97 -15.33
C ASP A 133 -16.97 2.97 -14.15
N GLU A 134 -18.17 3.25 -13.66
CA GLU A 134 -18.39 4.21 -12.56
C GLU A 134 -17.73 3.81 -11.23
N TYR A 135 -17.42 2.51 -11.02
CA TYR A 135 -16.86 1.98 -9.78
C TYR A 135 -15.38 1.66 -9.89
N LEU A 136 -14.87 1.39 -11.10
CA LEU A 136 -13.49 0.97 -11.28
C LEU A 136 -12.94 1.43 -12.63
N THR A 137 -11.75 2.00 -12.56
CA THR A 137 -10.96 2.43 -13.72
C THR A 137 -9.62 1.69 -13.74
N ASP A 138 -8.91 1.78 -14.85
CA ASP A 138 -7.56 1.23 -14.99
C ASP A 138 -6.46 2.11 -14.32
N ASN A 139 -6.85 3.19 -13.63
CA ASN A 139 -5.89 4.12 -13.00
C ASN A 139 -4.93 3.43 -12.03
N SER A 140 -5.39 2.42 -11.28
CA SER A 140 -4.54 1.73 -10.29
C SER A 140 -3.46 0.91 -10.99
N ILE A 141 -3.80 0.12 -12.00
CA ILE A 141 -2.79 -0.68 -12.73
C ILE A 141 -1.81 0.21 -13.45
N ARG A 142 -2.27 1.27 -14.13
CA ARG A 142 -1.39 2.25 -14.82
C ARG A 142 -0.46 2.96 -13.83
N PHE A 143 -0.95 3.29 -12.64
CA PHE A 143 -0.11 3.88 -11.60
C PHE A 143 1.00 2.91 -11.17
N HIS A 144 0.68 1.63 -10.94
CA HIS A 144 1.68 0.64 -10.56
C HIS A 144 2.69 0.37 -11.69
N GLU A 145 2.23 0.30 -12.96
CA GLU A 145 3.12 0.21 -14.12
C GLU A 145 4.08 1.41 -14.20
N HIS A 146 3.56 2.63 -13.94
CA HIS A 146 4.40 3.84 -13.87
C HIS A 146 5.40 3.80 -12.72
N MET A 147 5.08 3.12 -11.63
CA MET A 147 5.98 2.88 -10.50
C MET A 147 6.98 1.73 -10.75
N GLY A 148 6.97 1.14 -11.94
CA GLY A 148 7.88 0.07 -12.33
C GLY A 148 7.42 -1.34 -11.98
N PHE A 149 6.16 -1.51 -11.60
CA PHE A 149 5.57 -2.84 -11.46
C PHE A 149 5.28 -3.44 -12.83
N ARG A 150 5.47 -4.73 -12.97
CA ARG A 150 5.15 -5.53 -14.15
C ARG A 150 3.93 -6.41 -13.84
N ARG A 151 2.91 -6.36 -14.68
CA ARG A 151 1.78 -7.29 -14.56
C ARG A 151 2.24 -8.73 -14.83
N ILE A 152 1.92 -9.65 -13.94
CA ILE A 152 2.34 -11.07 -14.03
C ILE A 152 1.19 -12.03 -14.24
N GLY A 153 -0.03 -11.64 -13.95
CA GLY A 153 -1.20 -12.48 -14.19
C GLY A 153 -2.51 -11.78 -13.95
N VAL A 154 -3.57 -12.28 -14.57
CA VAL A 154 -4.94 -11.79 -14.42
C VAL A 154 -5.85 -12.94 -14.03
N PHE A 155 -6.59 -12.76 -12.96
CA PHE A 155 -7.67 -13.65 -12.54
C PHE A 155 -8.97 -13.11 -13.10
N THR A 156 -9.46 -13.75 -14.15
CA THR A 156 -10.67 -13.32 -14.86
C THR A 156 -11.91 -13.55 -14.02
N ARG A 157 -12.74 -12.51 -13.85
CA ARG A 157 -14.01 -12.56 -13.11
C ARG A 157 -13.87 -13.13 -11.70
N SER A 158 -12.81 -12.76 -10.99
CA SER A 158 -12.53 -13.26 -9.65
C SER A 158 -13.22 -12.47 -8.54
N GLY A 159 -13.66 -11.24 -8.80
CA GLY A 159 -14.41 -10.41 -7.86
C GLY A 159 -15.79 -10.05 -8.39
N TYR A 160 -16.82 -10.09 -7.51
CA TYR A 160 -18.17 -9.64 -7.83
C TYR A 160 -18.58 -8.54 -6.86
N LYS A 161 -18.93 -7.36 -7.38
CA LYS A 161 -19.34 -6.22 -6.55
C LYS A 161 -20.21 -5.26 -7.39
N PHE A 162 -21.14 -4.57 -6.76
CA PHE A 162 -22.09 -3.64 -7.41
C PHE A 162 -22.82 -4.26 -8.62
N GLY A 163 -23.16 -5.57 -8.53
CA GLY A 163 -23.85 -6.28 -9.61
C GLY A 163 -23.00 -6.63 -10.81
N ARG A 164 -21.66 -6.50 -10.72
CA ARG A 164 -20.73 -6.71 -11.84
C ARG A 164 -19.56 -7.61 -11.43
N TRP A 165 -19.02 -8.33 -12.41
CA TRP A 165 -17.78 -9.07 -12.27
C TRP A 165 -16.59 -8.18 -12.60
N TYR A 166 -15.53 -8.30 -11.83
CA TYR A 166 -14.26 -7.63 -12.03
C TYR A 166 -13.13 -8.65 -12.14
N ASN A 167 -12.10 -8.29 -12.87
CA ASN A 167 -10.84 -9.03 -12.87
C ASN A 167 -9.99 -8.59 -11.67
N MET A 168 -9.01 -9.39 -11.32
CA MET A 168 -7.97 -9.03 -10.38
C MET A 168 -6.62 -9.37 -11.00
N SER A 169 -5.72 -8.40 -11.04
CA SER A 169 -4.36 -8.57 -11.53
C SER A 169 -3.36 -8.64 -10.39
N TRP A 170 -2.37 -9.50 -10.56
CA TRP A 170 -1.13 -9.43 -9.82
C TRP A 170 -0.08 -8.67 -10.62
N ALA A 171 0.56 -7.71 -9.95
CA ALA A 171 1.73 -7.02 -10.46
C ALA A 171 2.90 -7.20 -9.47
N GLU A 172 4.12 -7.29 -10.01
CA GLU A 172 5.34 -7.45 -9.22
C GLU A 172 6.34 -6.34 -9.53
N LYS A 173 7.15 -6.00 -8.54
CA LYS A 173 8.35 -5.16 -8.70
C LYS A 173 9.52 -5.81 -7.99
N LEU A 174 10.59 -6.09 -8.73
CA LEU A 174 11.87 -6.51 -8.17
C LEU A 174 12.60 -5.25 -7.72
N LEU A 175 12.94 -5.17 -6.44
CA LEU A 175 13.58 -3.99 -5.86
C LEU A 175 15.09 -3.99 -6.11
N MET A 176 15.68 -5.19 -6.19
CA MET A 176 17.08 -5.41 -6.52
C MET A 176 17.27 -6.82 -7.06
N GLU A 177 18.47 -7.10 -7.57
CA GLU A 177 18.89 -8.46 -7.90
C GLU A 177 18.98 -9.32 -6.63
N HIS A 178 18.45 -10.55 -6.70
CA HIS A 178 18.42 -11.44 -5.54
C HIS A 178 19.82 -11.96 -5.21
N PRO A 179 20.27 -11.82 -3.96
CA PRO A 179 21.54 -12.42 -3.53
C PRO A 179 21.42 -13.95 -3.54
N GLU A 180 22.53 -14.63 -3.84
CA GLU A 180 22.61 -16.10 -3.83
C GLU A 180 22.31 -16.67 -2.43
N HIS A 181 22.75 -15.95 -1.39
CA HIS A 181 22.50 -16.27 0.01
C HIS A 181 21.89 -15.05 0.71
N PRO A 182 20.55 -14.94 0.75
CA PRO A 182 19.90 -13.79 1.36
C PRO A 182 20.06 -13.81 2.88
N GLU A 183 20.33 -12.65 3.46
CA GLU A 183 20.27 -12.48 4.92
C GLU A 183 18.81 -12.61 5.40
N PRO A 184 18.58 -13.09 6.63
CA PRO A 184 17.24 -13.22 7.19
C PRO A 184 16.45 -11.90 7.13
N VAL A 185 15.14 -12.01 6.94
CA VAL A 185 14.26 -10.83 6.99
C VAL A 185 14.26 -10.23 8.38
N ILE A 186 14.46 -8.93 8.44
CA ILE A 186 14.43 -8.15 9.67
C ILE A 186 13.02 -7.61 9.88
N PRO A 187 12.30 -7.98 10.96
CA PRO A 187 11.03 -7.36 11.29
C PRO A 187 11.17 -5.83 11.41
N PHE A 188 10.26 -5.08 10.82
CA PHE A 188 10.32 -3.62 10.77
C PHE A 188 10.62 -2.95 12.13
N PRO A 189 10.03 -3.36 13.28
CA PRO A 189 10.34 -2.75 14.58
C PRO A 189 11.78 -2.93 15.04
N GLN A 190 12.56 -3.83 14.43
CA GLN A 190 13.95 -4.09 14.73
C GLN A 190 14.93 -3.28 13.85
N LEU A 191 14.44 -2.57 12.85
CA LEU A 191 15.28 -1.69 12.03
C LEU A 191 15.84 -0.55 12.86
N ASP A 192 17.02 -0.06 12.45
CA ASP A 192 17.62 1.14 13.04
C ASP A 192 16.68 2.34 12.90
N LYS A 193 16.35 2.96 14.02
CA LYS A 193 15.40 4.09 14.07
C LYS A 193 15.90 5.32 13.32
N ALA A 194 17.21 5.56 13.30
CA ALA A 194 17.78 6.69 12.59
C ALA A 194 17.68 6.48 11.08
N LEU A 195 17.94 5.23 10.61
CA LEU A 195 17.74 4.85 9.21
C LEU A 195 16.28 5.04 8.79
N VAL A 196 15.33 4.54 9.59
CA VAL A 196 13.89 4.70 9.30
C VAL A 196 13.51 6.17 9.22
N ALA A 197 13.93 7.00 10.19
CA ALA A 197 13.64 8.42 10.21
C ALA A 197 14.22 9.16 8.99
N ASP A 198 15.42 8.81 8.56
CA ASP A 198 16.06 9.39 7.38
C ASP A 198 15.33 9.01 6.09
N ILE A 199 14.94 7.73 5.91
CA ILE A 199 14.15 7.27 4.77
C ILE A 199 12.83 8.04 4.68
N LEU A 200 12.10 8.15 5.79
CA LEU A 200 10.81 8.87 5.81
C LEU A 200 10.97 10.34 5.45
N ARG A 201 12.00 11.00 5.99
CA ARG A 201 12.30 12.42 5.69
C ARG A 201 12.60 12.62 4.19
N ARG A 202 13.56 11.87 3.63
CA ARG A 202 13.96 11.98 2.21
C ARG A 202 12.84 11.63 1.25
N SER A 203 11.96 10.73 1.63
CA SER A 203 10.84 10.32 0.79
C SER A 203 9.71 11.35 0.76
N ALA A 204 9.62 12.25 1.74
CA ALA A 204 8.67 13.35 1.76
C ALA A 204 9.13 14.57 0.91
N GLU A 205 10.40 14.64 0.56
CA GLU A 205 10.98 15.67 -0.32
C GLU A 205 10.72 15.33 -1.81
#